data_321352e92e1365a3d24a1bfee6f410e9
#
_entry.id   321352e92e1365a3d24a1bfee6f410e9
#
_cell.length_a   1.000
_cell.length_b   1.000
_cell.length_c   1.000
_cell.angle_alpha   90.00
_cell.angle_beta   90.00
_cell.angle_gamma   90.00
#
_symmetry.space_group_name_H-M   'P 1'
#
loop_
_entity.id
_entity.type
_entity.pdbx_description
1 polymer ?
#
loop_
_entity_poly.entity_id
_entity_poly.type
_entity_poly.pdbx_seq_one_letter_code
_entity_poly.pdbx_strand_id
1 'polypeptide(L)'
;MANEVVPEVYVLWHPGFPEGEVLAQRIYGWVRPNGLGPQVFYRSLPAPEAPADGLPPCIPRERRQESGERPRYPESSDDNLQVVILLIDAHLIADATWRHWINELAESAVDCRRVILPVALDGTAYNVPPAMHACNFLRPAGVAVTGPDGKWQPDQRETVVRSLLKQLTETLCDLMLQFDEFRRGGAPLEVSRSKVKIFLSHAKADGTEPAKRIRDYIYSQTQIAAFFDENDIPFGSLFDKVLDGNVAGSARAAALIAVRSARYADRPWCRRELSQFRQPRREAVPGRRNQFWMLNPVLVVDALGDGDETVCIPEFGNVPTIRWSASILQQEEKIVTSVLRNVLLGAHHQALGRHMPDDPDCVVLNWRPDIATLLQIPKVRKNTKCRVFYPGRDLSGPELRYLGDFFSKVRFISFDRIAP
;
A
#
# COMPACT_ATOMS: atom_id res chain seq x y z
N MET A 1 11.93 25.29 -0.22
CA MET A 1 11.64 23.99 -0.88
C MET A 1 10.41 23.47 -0.18
N ALA A 2 9.31 23.24 -0.87
CA ALA A 2 8.11 22.67 -0.25
C ALA A 2 8.48 21.29 0.29
N ASN A 3 8.29 21.08 1.60
CA ASN A 3 8.46 19.79 2.21
C ASN A 3 7.46 18.82 1.56
N GLU A 4 7.98 17.82 0.88
CA GLU A 4 7.13 16.86 0.20
C GLU A 4 6.57 15.85 1.20
N VAL A 5 5.27 15.69 1.17
CA VAL A 5 4.46 15.00 2.17
C VAL A 5 4.54 13.49 2.01
N VAL A 6 4.85 12.81 3.11
CA VAL A 6 4.75 11.34 3.22
C VAL A 6 3.59 11.03 4.16
N PRO A 7 2.64 10.16 3.78
CA PRO A 7 1.54 9.80 4.68
C PRO A 7 2.02 9.09 5.94
N GLU A 8 1.49 9.52 7.07
CA GLU A 8 1.67 8.90 8.38
C GLU A 8 0.37 8.23 8.80
N VAL A 9 0.45 7.02 9.32
CA VAL A 9 -0.70 6.24 9.76
C VAL A 9 -0.66 6.12 11.28
N TYR A 10 -1.74 6.49 11.95
CA TYR A 10 -1.91 6.37 13.39
C TYR A 10 -2.98 5.32 13.68
N VAL A 11 -2.68 4.31 14.48
CA VAL A 11 -3.65 3.31 14.95
C VAL A 11 -3.89 3.53 16.43
N LEU A 12 -5.13 3.87 16.78
CA LEU A 12 -5.49 4.29 18.13
C LEU A 12 -6.65 3.46 18.65
N TRP A 13 -6.61 3.09 19.93
CA TRP A 13 -7.65 2.33 20.62
C TRP A 13 -7.69 2.67 22.11
N HIS A 14 -8.83 2.43 22.74
CA HIS A 14 -8.98 2.58 24.19
C HIS A 14 -8.18 1.49 24.94
N PRO A 15 -7.42 1.82 26.00
CA PRO A 15 -6.58 0.85 26.72
C PRO A 15 -7.39 -0.31 27.35
N GLY A 16 -8.67 -0.11 27.63
CA GLY A 16 -9.58 -1.16 28.09
C GLY A 16 -9.97 -2.18 27.02
N PHE A 17 -9.68 -1.95 25.74
CA PHE A 17 -10.01 -2.88 24.66
C PHE A 17 -8.95 -3.99 24.53
N PRO A 18 -9.28 -5.25 24.90
CA PRO A 18 -8.30 -6.33 25.03
C PRO A 18 -7.63 -6.75 23.72
N GLU A 19 -8.33 -6.57 22.59
CA GLU A 19 -7.85 -6.96 21.25
C GLU A 19 -7.14 -5.82 20.52
N GLY A 20 -7.13 -4.61 21.09
CA GLY A 20 -6.66 -3.40 20.43
C GLY A 20 -5.18 -3.47 20.02
N GLU A 21 -4.32 -3.92 20.93
CA GLU A 21 -2.88 -4.05 20.64
C GLU A 21 -2.62 -5.09 19.56
N VAL A 22 -3.31 -6.24 19.63
CA VAL A 22 -3.15 -7.31 18.63
C VAL A 22 -3.54 -6.81 17.25
N LEU A 23 -4.68 -6.12 17.14
CA LEU A 23 -5.11 -5.51 15.88
C LEU A 23 -4.09 -4.47 15.37
N ALA A 24 -3.63 -3.59 16.24
CA ALA A 24 -2.67 -2.56 15.89
C ALA A 24 -1.35 -3.15 15.39
N GLN A 25 -0.82 -4.19 16.04
CA GLN A 25 0.37 -4.91 15.60
C GLN A 25 0.17 -5.59 14.23
N ARG A 26 -1.01 -6.18 13.99
CA ARG A 26 -1.35 -6.78 12.70
C ARG A 26 -1.43 -5.73 11.59
N ILE A 27 -2.04 -4.58 11.86
CA ILE A 27 -2.09 -3.44 10.92
C ILE A 27 -0.67 -2.94 10.64
N TYR A 28 0.14 -2.73 11.68
CA TYR A 28 1.54 -2.33 11.52
C TYR A 28 2.31 -3.27 10.61
N GLY A 29 2.33 -4.56 10.91
CA GLY A 29 3.07 -5.55 10.12
C GLY A 29 2.56 -5.70 8.69
N TRP A 30 1.28 -5.40 8.46
CA TRP A 30 0.69 -5.45 7.13
C TRP A 30 1.02 -4.20 6.30
N VAL A 31 0.82 -3.01 6.86
CA VAL A 31 1.02 -1.72 6.16
C VAL A 31 2.50 -1.42 5.98
N ARG A 32 3.35 -1.84 6.93
CA ARG A 32 4.79 -1.60 6.92
C ARG A 32 5.63 -2.90 6.95
N PRO A 33 5.49 -3.77 5.95
CA PRO A 33 6.22 -5.04 5.94
C PRO A 33 7.74 -4.78 5.86
N ASN A 34 8.50 -5.31 6.81
CA ASN A 34 9.96 -5.13 6.86
C ASN A 34 10.43 -3.66 6.82
N GLY A 35 9.63 -2.73 7.32
CA GLY A 35 9.94 -1.30 7.28
C GLY A 35 9.67 -0.60 5.93
N LEU A 36 9.07 -1.28 4.97
CA LEU A 36 8.94 -0.82 3.58
C LEU A 36 7.69 0.02 3.27
N GLY A 37 6.83 0.28 4.23
CA GLY A 37 5.58 1.00 4.01
C GLY A 37 5.55 2.36 4.69
N PRO A 38 4.38 3.03 4.66
CA PRO A 38 4.14 4.26 5.39
C PRO A 38 4.56 4.15 6.85
N GLN A 39 4.92 5.26 7.47
CA GLN A 39 5.16 5.29 8.90
C GLN A 39 3.85 4.96 9.63
N VAL A 40 3.89 3.97 10.52
CA VAL A 40 2.73 3.55 11.31
C VAL A 40 3.07 3.71 12.78
N PHE A 41 2.30 4.55 13.46
CA PHE A 41 2.35 4.73 14.90
C PHE A 41 1.11 4.11 15.51
N TYR A 42 1.24 3.34 16.59
CA TYR A 42 0.10 2.76 17.28
C TYR A 42 0.20 2.95 18.78
N ARG A 43 -0.90 3.37 19.41
CA ARG A 43 -0.95 3.76 20.84
C ARG A 43 -2.35 3.57 21.41
N SER A 44 -2.38 3.17 22.68
CA SER A 44 -3.58 3.21 23.52
C SER A 44 -3.46 4.18 24.69
N LEU A 45 -2.24 4.66 24.95
CA LEU A 45 -1.93 5.56 26.07
C LEU A 45 -1.18 6.80 25.55
N PRO A 46 -1.20 7.91 26.29
CA PRO A 46 -0.38 9.06 25.98
C PRO A 46 1.12 8.69 26.00
N ALA A 47 1.96 9.56 25.43
CA ALA A 47 3.39 9.35 25.43
C ALA A 47 3.93 9.14 26.86
N PRO A 48 5.03 8.39 27.05
CA PRO A 48 5.57 8.05 28.38
C PRO A 48 5.87 9.25 29.28
N GLU A 49 6.04 10.44 28.72
CA GLU A 49 6.31 11.68 29.43
C GLU A 49 5.04 12.42 29.89
N ALA A 50 3.86 11.96 29.46
CA ALA A 50 2.59 12.51 29.91
C ALA A 50 2.11 11.76 31.17
N PRO A 51 1.40 12.44 32.10
CA PRO A 51 0.86 11.76 33.27
C PRO A 51 -0.02 10.57 32.86
N ALA A 52 0.04 9.50 33.63
CA ALA A 52 -0.64 8.22 33.37
C ALA A 52 -2.16 8.27 33.67
N ASP A 53 -2.82 9.33 33.32
CA ASP A 53 -4.18 9.68 33.75
C ASP A 53 -5.27 9.06 32.85
N GLY A 54 -4.94 8.06 32.03
CA GLY A 54 -5.92 7.47 31.10
C GLY A 54 -6.32 8.39 29.94
N LEU A 55 -5.61 9.49 29.74
CA LEU A 55 -5.86 10.46 28.68
C LEU A 55 -5.61 9.85 27.29
N PRO A 56 -6.41 10.22 26.29
CA PRO A 56 -6.20 9.79 24.92
C PRO A 56 -4.81 10.17 24.37
N PRO A 57 -4.24 9.37 23.45
CA PRO A 57 -2.95 9.65 22.86
C PRO A 57 -2.96 10.96 22.05
N CYS A 58 -1.93 11.80 22.21
CA CYS A 58 -1.76 12.95 21.35
C CYS A 58 -1.30 12.56 19.96
N ILE A 59 -1.96 13.10 18.95
CA ILE A 59 -1.48 13.12 17.56
C ILE A 59 -0.78 14.46 17.37
N PRO A 60 0.43 14.51 16.78
CA PRO A 60 1.10 15.77 16.50
C PRO A 60 0.19 16.69 15.70
N ARG A 61 0.00 17.93 16.16
CA ARG A 61 -0.73 18.97 15.44
C ARG A 61 0.27 19.90 14.76
N GLU A 62 -0.14 20.48 13.64
CA GLU A 62 0.55 21.65 13.09
C GLU A 62 0.56 22.77 14.17
N ARG A 63 1.72 23.38 14.35
CA ARG A 63 1.81 24.52 15.27
C ARG A 63 1.11 25.72 14.63
N ARG A 64 0.05 26.21 15.24
CA ARG A 64 -0.18 27.66 15.22
C ARG A 64 0.96 28.31 16.01
N GLN A 65 1.61 29.31 15.39
CA GLN A 65 2.73 30.08 15.97
C GLN A 65 2.33 30.98 17.16
N GLU A 66 1.57 30.46 18.11
CA GLU A 66 1.06 31.27 19.24
C GLU A 66 1.59 30.78 20.58
N SER A 67 2.82 30.58 20.77
CA SER A 67 3.47 30.71 22.09
C SER A 67 4.83 30.01 22.09
N GLY A 68 5.82 30.66 22.68
CA GLY A 68 7.22 30.29 22.69
C GLY A 68 7.60 29.01 23.46
N GLU A 69 6.71 28.03 23.59
CA GLU A 69 6.99 26.73 24.19
C GLU A 69 7.48 25.74 23.14
N ARG A 70 8.60 25.08 23.41
CA ARG A 70 9.16 24.01 22.56
C ARG A 70 8.18 22.84 22.49
N PRO A 71 7.95 22.25 21.29
CA PRO A 71 7.09 21.08 21.16
C PRO A 71 7.69 19.90 21.91
N ARG A 72 6.85 19.19 22.64
CA ARG A 72 7.19 17.94 23.35
C ARG A 72 7.28 16.72 22.40
N TYR A 73 7.01 16.91 21.10
CA TYR A 73 7.01 15.84 20.09
C TYR A 73 7.79 16.27 18.85
N PRO A 74 8.38 15.35 18.09
CA PRO A 74 9.03 15.70 16.84
C PRO A 74 8.02 16.41 15.92
N GLU A 75 8.44 17.54 15.37
CA GLU A 75 7.65 18.35 14.45
C GLU A 75 7.24 17.48 13.27
N SER A 76 5.94 17.18 13.13
CA SER A 76 5.44 16.74 11.81
C SER A 76 5.63 17.94 10.88
N SER A 77 6.21 17.70 9.71
CA SER A 77 6.28 18.76 8.70
C SER A 77 4.84 19.19 8.38
N ASP A 78 4.59 20.49 8.30
CA ASP A 78 3.26 21.10 8.10
C ASP A 78 2.47 20.58 6.88
N ASP A 79 3.06 19.68 6.15
CA ASP A 79 2.57 19.15 4.88
C ASP A 79 2.18 17.66 4.92
N ASN A 80 2.33 16.93 6.03
CA ASN A 80 2.07 15.48 6.07
C ASN A 80 0.58 15.13 6.11
N LEU A 81 0.16 14.20 5.27
CA LEU A 81 -1.15 13.57 5.35
C LEU A 81 -1.19 12.61 6.55
N GLN A 82 -2.04 12.90 7.52
CA GLN A 82 -2.26 12.03 8.67
C GLN A 82 -3.49 11.13 8.44
N VAL A 83 -3.31 9.83 8.49
CA VAL A 83 -4.41 8.86 8.44
C VAL A 83 -4.58 8.26 9.82
N VAL A 84 -5.71 8.52 10.46
CA VAL A 84 -6.02 8.05 11.82
C VAL A 84 -6.99 6.88 11.73
N ILE A 85 -6.49 5.68 12.00
CA ILE A 85 -7.31 4.47 12.16
C ILE A 85 -7.74 4.40 13.62
N LEU A 86 -9.02 4.64 13.86
CA LEU A 86 -9.58 4.67 15.20
C LEU A 86 -10.39 3.39 15.46
N LEU A 87 -9.88 2.52 16.32
CA LEU A 87 -10.55 1.26 16.70
C LEU A 87 -11.59 1.57 17.78
N ILE A 88 -12.86 1.54 17.42
CA ILE A 88 -13.98 1.97 18.29
C ILE A 88 -14.73 0.74 18.83
N ASP A 89 -14.75 0.64 20.15
CA ASP A 89 -15.46 -0.39 20.92
C ASP A 89 -16.27 0.23 22.06
N ALA A 90 -16.94 -0.59 22.84
CA ALA A 90 -17.74 -0.18 23.99
C ALA A 90 -16.93 0.57 25.05
N HIS A 91 -15.65 0.24 25.27
CA HIS A 91 -14.81 0.92 26.26
C HIS A 91 -14.54 2.36 25.84
N LEU A 92 -14.20 2.59 24.57
CA LEU A 92 -13.99 3.93 24.03
C LEU A 92 -15.25 4.77 24.12
N ILE A 93 -16.41 4.21 23.80
CA ILE A 93 -17.69 4.90 23.84
C ILE A 93 -18.16 5.18 25.27
N ALA A 94 -17.87 4.31 26.23
CA ALA A 94 -18.24 4.51 27.64
C ALA A 94 -17.41 5.64 28.31
N ASP A 95 -16.16 5.85 27.88
CA ASP A 95 -15.27 6.84 28.49
C ASP A 95 -15.58 8.26 27.97
N ALA A 96 -15.98 9.15 28.89
CA ALA A 96 -16.32 10.54 28.55
C ALA A 96 -15.13 11.33 28.01
N THR A 97 -13.92 11.07 28.53
CA THR A 97 -12.69 11.76 28.10
C THR A 97 -12.33 11.39 26.66
N TRP A 98 -12.43 10.10 26.34
CA TRP A 98 -12.20 9.61 24.98
C TRP A 98 -13.26 10.12 24.00
N ARG A 99 -14.55 10.15 24.38
CA ARG A 99 -15.60 10.75 23.54
C ARG A 99 -15.36 12.23 23.24
N HIS A 100 -14.96 13.00 24.26
CA HIS A 100 -14.64 14.41 24.07
C HIS A 100 -13.45 14.57 23.12
N TRP A 101 -12.39 13.81 23.33
CA TRP A 101 -11.20 13.86 22.50
C TRP A 101 -11.46 13.47 21.04
N ILE A 102 -12.25 12.41 20.76
CA ILE A 102 -12.57 12.05 19.38
C ILE A 102 -13.45 13.11 18.69
N ASN A 103 -14.29 13.83 19.45
CA ASN A 103 -15.03 14.95 18.90
C ASN A 103 -14.08 16.08 18.45
N GLU A 104 -13.15 16.50 19.32
CA GLU A 104 -12.12 17.48 18.97
C GLU A 104 -11.24 17.01 17.79
N LEU A 105 -10.89 15.72 17.77
CA LEU A 105 -10.12 15.13 16.69
C LEU A 105 -10.86 15.25 15.35
N ALA A 106 -12.17 14.96 15.35
CA ALA A 106 -13.00 15.03 14.14
C ALA A 106 -13.19 16.49 13.68
N GLU A 107 -13.44 17.43 14.60
CA GLU A 107 -13.56 18.85 14.28
C GLU A 107 -12.27 19.42 13.69
N SER A 108 -11.12 19.02 14.23
CA SER A 108 -9.81 19.47 13.75
C SER A 108 -9.36 18.80 12.44
N ALA A 109 -10.00 17.72 12.01
CA ALA A 109 -9.60 16.98 10.81
C ALA A 109 -9.75 17.79 9.52
N VAL A 110 -10.75 18.67 9.47
CA VAL A 110 -11.03 19.54 8.31
C VAL A 110 -9.86 20.49 8.03
N ASP A 111 -9.21 20.99 9.07
CA ASP A 111 -8.16 22.00 8.96
C ASP A 111 -6.75 21.41 8.84
N CYS A 112 -6.58 20.11 9.12
CA CYS A 112 -5.27 19.50 9.37
C CYS A 112 -4.84 18.44 8.36
N ARG A 113 -5.34 18.41 7.14
CA ARG A 113 -5.03 17.31 6.17
C ARG A 113 -5.07 15.92 6.83
N ARG A 114 -6.04 15.71 7.70
CA ARG A 114 -6.22 14.51 8.48
C ARG A 114 -7.43 13.74 7.99
N VAL A 115 -7.25 12.46 7.71
CA VAL A 115 -8.33 11.53 7.37
C VAL A 115 -8.56 10.60 8.56
N ILE A 116 -9.78 10.56 9.08
CA ILE A 116 -10.16 9.63 10.15
C ILE A 116 -10.86 8.43 9.53
N LEU A 117 -10.36 7.24 9.83
CA LEU A 117 -10.93 5.95 9.43
C LEU A 117 -11.46 5.26 10.69
N PRO A 118 -12.72 5.48 11.08
CA PRO A 118 -13.32 4.82 12.22
C PRO A 118 -13.59 3.35 11.88
N VAL A 119 -13.20 2.46 12.76
CA VAL A 119 -13.43 1.01 12.67
C VAL A 119 -14.44 0.59 13.71
N ALA A 120 -15.59 0.11 13.29
CA ALA A 120 -16.64 -0.38 14.20
C ALA A 120 -16.32 -1.81 14.66
N LEU A 121 -15.99 -1.98 15.95
CA LEU A 121 -15.62 -3.26 16.54
C LEU A 121 -16.72 -3.89 17.39
N ASP A 122 -17.82 -3.16 17.59
CA ASP A 122 -19.08 -3.67 18.14
C ASP A 122 -20.25 -2.75 17.78
N GLY A 123 -21.46 -3.09 18.24
CA GLY A 123 -22.66 -2.32 17.95
C GLY A 123 -22.70 -0.92 18.60
N THR A 124 -21.88 -0.67 19.62
CA THR A 124 -21.83 0.63 20.32
C THR A 124 -21.02 1.68 19.54
N ALA A 125 -20.20 1.24 18.60
CA ALA A 125 -19.32 2.11 17.81
C ALA A 125 -20.05 3.23 17.06
N TYR A 126 -21.36 3.10 16.85
CA TYR A 126 -22.17 4.14 16.20
C TYR A 126 -22.69 5.22 17.17
N ASN A 127 -22.48 5.06 18.46
CA ASN A 127 -22.81 6.07 19.49
C ASN A 127 -21.69 7.10 19.66
N VAL A 128 -20.97 7.40 18.59
CA VAL A 128 -19.92 8.41 18.55
C VAL A 128 -20.49 9.83 18.63
N PRO A 129 -19.66 10.83 18.98
CA PRO A 129 -20.07 12.24 18.96
C PRO A 129 -20.51 12.71 17.55
N PRO A 130 -21.35 13.77 17.48
CA PRO A 130 -21.92 14.26 16.22
C PRO A 130 -20.90 14.59 15.13
N ALA A 131 -19.71 15.10 15.47
CA ALA A 131 -18.65 15.39 14.50
C ALA A 131 -18.18 14.15 13.71
N MET A 132 -18.34 12.96 14.29
CA MET A 132 -17.98 11.69 13.64
C MET A 132 -19.11 11.10 12.78
N HIS A 133 -20.34 11.62 12.85
CA HIS A 133 -21.46 11.03 12.10
C HIS A 133 -21.30 11.12 10.58
N ALA A 134 -20.52 12.06 10.10
CA ALA A 134 -20.20 12.19 8.67
C ALA A 134 -19.13 11.20 8.18
N CYS A 135 -18.42 10.51 9.10
CA CYS A 135 -17.38 9.57 8.74
C CYS A 135 -17.95 8.24 8.26
N ASN A 136 -17.30 7.67 7.25
CA ASN A 136 -17.62 6.33 6.77
C ASN A 136 -16.89 5.28 7.64
N PHE A 137 -17.64 4.38 8.27
CA PHE A 137 -17.09 3.37 9.16
C PHE A 137 -16.61 2.14 8.40
N LEU A 138 -15.41 1.68 8.67
CA LEU A 138 -14.95 0.36 8.32
C LEU A 138 -15.65 -0.66 9.23
N ARG A 139 -16.18 -1.72 8.62
CA ARG A 139 -17.01 -2.74 9.30
C ARG A 139 -16.42 -4.13 9.07
N PRO A 140 -15.42 -4.55 9.84
CA PRO A 140 -14.83 -5.85 9.66
C PRO A 140 -15.86 -6.96 9.89
N ALA A 141 -15.83 -8.00 9.06
CA ALA A 141 -16.65 -9.18 9.29
C ALA A 141 -16.19 -9.93 10.55
N GLY A 142 -17.13 -10.61 11.23
CA GLY A 142 -16.83 -11.45 12.41
C GLY A 142 -16.82 -10.73 13.75
N VAL A 143 -17.12 -9.43 13.78
CA VAL A 143 -17.09 -8.60 15.00
C VAL A 143 -18.22 -8.90 16.00
N ALA A 144 -19.25 -9.64 15.63
CA ALA A 144 -20.56 -9.65 16.32
C ALA A 144 -20.61 -10.32 17.70
N VAL A 145 -19.61 -11.08 18.17
CA VAL A 145 -19.70 -11.81 19.45
C VAL A 145 -18.35 -11.79 20.17
N THR A 146 -18.29 -11.11 21.31
CA THR A 146 -17.19 -11.26 22.28
C THR A 146 -17.49 -12.39 23.25
N GLY A 147 -16.47 -13.15 23.66
CA GLY A 147 -16.57 -14.10 24.77
C GLY A 147 -16.86 -13.41 26.11
N PRO A 148 -17.10 -14.19 27.18
CA PRO A 148 -17.41 -13.65 28.52
C PRO A 148 -16.31 -12.75 29.10
N ASP A 149 -15.07 -12.88 28.61
CA ASP A 149 -13.90 -12.12 29.00
C ASP A 149 -13.62 -10.90 28.07
N GLY A 150 -14.55 -10.60 27.16
CA GLY A 150 -14.40 -9.51 26.17
C GLY A 150 -13.43 -9.82 25.04
N LYS A 151 -12.87 -11.04 24.98
CA LYS A 151 -11.90 -11.46 23.95
C LYS A 151 -12.57 -12.25 22.84
N TRP A 152 -11.99 -12.14 21.65
CA TRP A 152 -12.41 -12.97 20.51
C TRP A 152 -11.77 -14.35 20.55
N GLN A 153 -12.53 -15.35 20.07
CA GLN A 153 -11.93 -16.65 19.80
C GLN A 153 -10.90 -16.55 18.67
N PRO A 154 -9.88 -17.42 18.62
CA PRO A 154 -8.81 -17.35 17.63
C PRO A 154 -9.31 -17.26 16.18
N ASP A 155 -10.27 -18.10 15.77
CA ASP A 155 -10.82 -18.09 14.41
C ASP A 155 -11.61 -16.82 14.09
N GLN A 156 -12.33 -16.30 15.09
CA GLN A 156 -13.04 -15.04 15.00
C GLN A 156 -12.05 -13.90 14.82
N ARG A 157 -10.99 -13.86 15.63
CA ARG A 157 -9.92 -12.86 15.53
C ARG A 157 -9.30 -12.85 14.15
N GLU A 158 -8.92 -13.99 13.59
CA GLU A 158 -8.35 -14.08 12.24
C GLU A 158 -9.34 -13.61 11.18
N THR A 159 -10.63 -13.84 11.34
CA THR A 159 -11.67 -13.35 10.44
C THR A 159 -11.78 -11.82 10.49
N VAL A 160 -11.81 -11.24 11.69
CA VAL A 160 -11.84 -9.78 11.89
C VAL A 160 -10.58 -9.14 11.32
N VAL A 161 -9.40 -9.67 11.67
CA VAL A 161 -8.11 -9.17 11.17
C VAL A 161 -8.08 -9.16 9.65
N ARG A 162 -8.43 -10.27 9.00
CA ARG A 162 -8.41 -10.39 7.56
C ARG A 162 -9.35 -9.40 6.90
N SER A 163 -10.59 -9.31 7.36
CA SER A 163 -11.59 -8.38 6.84
C SER A 163 -11.16 -6.92 7.04
N LEU A 164 -10.60 -6.59 8.20
CA LEU A 164 -10.08 -5.25 8.49
C LEU A 164 -8.90 -4.90 7.57
N LEU A 165 -7.92 -5.79 7.43
CA LEU A 165 -6.76 -5.55 6.58
C LEU A 165 -7.15 -5.37 5.11
N LYS A 166 -8.15 -6.11 4.62
CA LYS A 166 -8.71 -5.90 3.28
C LYS A 166 -9.25 -4.49 3.12
N GLN A 167 -10.21 -4.08 3.98
CA GLN A 167 -10.85 -2.76 3.91
C GLN A 167 -9.83 -1.63 4.06
N LEU A 168 -8.89 -1.76 5.00
CA LEU A 168 -7.82 -0.78 5.18
C LEU A 168 -6.90 -0.69 3.95
N THR A 169 -6.56 -1.82 3.34
CA THR A 169 -5.69 -1.82 2.15
C THR A 169 -6.35 -1.11 0.99
N GLU A 170 -7.63 -1.37 0.73
CA GLU A 170 -8.43 -0.69 -0.29
C GLU A 170 -8.47 0.81 -0.02
N THR A 171 -8.84 1.20 1.21
CA THR A 171 -8.96 2.61 1.60
C THR A 171 -7.63 3.37 1.56
N LEU A 172 -6.56 2.79 2.11
CA LEU A 172 -5.23 3.42 2.10
C LEU A 172 -4.67 3.53 0.68
N CYS A 173 -4.92 2.54 -0.17
CA CYS A 173 -4.51 2.57 -1.56
C CYS A 173 -5.18 3.74 -2.29
N ASP A 174 -6.50 3.91 -2.12
CA ASP A 174 -7.26 5.00 -2.71
C ASP A 174 -6.79 6.36 -2.19
N LEU A 175 -6.61 6.51 -0.88
CA LEU A 175 -6.12 7.74 -0.26
C LEU A 175 -4.74 8.13 -0.80
N MET A 176 -3.80 7.18 -0.90
CA MET A 176 -2.46 7.44 -1.41
C MET A 176 -2.48 7.92 -2.87
N LEU A 177 -3.29 7.30 -3.70
CA LEU A 177 -3.40 7.65 -5.10
C LEU A 177 -4.10 9.00 -5.31
N GLN A 178 -5.14 9.30 -4.52
CA GLN A 178 -5.83 10.59 -4.54
C GLN A 178 -4.94 11.72 -4.02
N PHE A 179 -4.18 11.44 -2.97
CA PHE A 179 -3.27 12.40 -2.39
C PHE A 179 -2.19 12.86 -3.40
N ASP A 180 -1.65 11.93 -4.18
CA ASP A 180 -0.73 12.27 -5.26
C ASP A 180 -1.37 13.19 -6.32
N GLU A 181 -2.67 13.02 -6.61
CA GLU A 181 -3.41 13.90 -7.51
C GLU A 181 -3.66 15.29 -6.94
N PHE A 182 -4.12 15.34 -5.70
CA PHE A 182 -4.35 16.62 -5.00
C PHE A 182 -3.09 17.50 -5.04
N ARG A 183 -1.93 16.89 -4.81
CA ARG A 183 -0.63 17.59 -4.90
C ARG A 183 -0.29 18.10 -6.29
N ARG A 184 -0.76 17.43 -7.34
CA ARG A 184 -0.57 17.87 -8.73
C ARG A 184 -1.53 18.99 -9.15
N GLY A 185 -2.29 19.57 -8.22
CA GLY A 185 -3.27 20.62 -8.48
C GLY A 185 -4.63 20.10 -8.95
N GLY A 186 -4.93 18.83 -8.66
CA GLY A 186 -6.22 18.19 -8.91
C GLY A 186 -7.31 18.59 -7.91
N ALA A 187 -8.51 18.03 -8.11
CA ALA A 187 -9.67 18.27 -7.26
C ALA A 187 -9.45 17.84 -5.78
N PRO A 188 -10.21 18.40 -4.83
CA PRO A 188 -10.17 17.99 -3.42
C PRO A 188 -10.33 16.47 -3.24
N LEU A 189 -9.81 15.97 -2.10
CA LEU A 189 -9.93 14.56 -1.70
C LEU A 189 -11.43 14.18 -1.57
N GLU A 190 -12.04 13.76 -2.67
CA GLU A 190 -13.35 13.14 -2.64
C GLU A 190 -13.18 11.62 -2.61
N VAL A 191 -13.96 10.92 -1.78
CA VAL A 191 -14.03 9.46 -1.76
C VAL A 191 -14.61 8.98 -3.08
N SER A 192 -13.78 8.92 -4.09
CA SER A 192 -14.08 8.47 -5.44
C SER A 192 -13.65 7.00 -5.58
N ARG A 193 -14.37 6.24 -6.40
CA ARG A 193 -14.15 4.81 -6.69
C ARG A 193 -12.69 4.51 -6.98
N SER A 194 -12.22 3.35 -6.50
CA SER A 194 -10.86 2.86 -6.70
C SER A 194 -10.37 3.04 -8.15
N LYS A 195 -9.24 3.70 -8.29
CA LYS A 195 -8.58 3.95 -9.59
C LYS A 195 -7.50 2.91 -9.91
N VAL A 196 -7.46 1.83 -9.13
CA VAL A 196 -6.57 0.70 -9.38
C VAL A 196 -7.19 -0.20 -10.44
N LYS A 197 -6.40 -0.58 -11.44
CA LYS A 197 -6.76 -1.58 -12.44
C LYS A 197 -5.90 -2.82 -12.26
N ILE A 198 -6.53 -3.98 -12.14
CA ILE A 198 -5.84 -5.27 -12.03
C ILE A 198 -5.98 -6.01 -13.34
N PHE A 199 -4.85 -6.35 -13.94
CA PHE A 199 -4.77 -7.20 -15.13
C PHE A 199 -4.53 -8.64 -14.69
N LEU A 200 -5.22 -9.59 -15.34
CA LEU A 200 -5.10 -11.01 -15.11
C LEU A 200 -4.48 -11.66 -16.33
N SER A 201 -3.26 -12.17 -16.21
CA SER A 201 -2.56 -12.93 -17.26
C SER A 201 -2.53 -14.41 -16.92
N HIS A 202 -2.99 -15.26 -17.84
CA HIS A 202 -3.04 -16.70 -17.66
C HIS A 202 -2.97 -17.46 -18.98
N ALA A 203 -2.53 -18.71 -18.94
CA ALA A 203 -2.63 -19.59 -20.09
C ALA A 203 -4.04 -20.20 -20.15
N LYS A 204 -4.76 -20.03 -21.28
CA LYS A 204 -6.13 -20.52 -21.46
C LYS A 204 -6.28 -22.03 -21.27
N ALA A 205 -5.21 -22.78 -21.50
CA ALA A 205 -5.26 -24.24 -21.46
C ALA A 205 -5.43 -24.81 -20.05
N ASP A 206 -4.81 -24.16 -19.03
CA ASP A 206 -4.68 -24.73 -17.69
C ASP A 206 -4.69 -23.69 -16.55
N GLY A 207 -4.62 -22.39 -16.87
CA GLY A 207 -4.68 -21.29 -15.88
C GLY A 207 -6.04 -20.62 -15.74
N THR A 208 -7.05 -21.06 -16.51
CA THR A 208 -8.34 -20.38 -16.60
C THR A 208 -9.16 -20.44 -15.31
N GLU A 209 -9.17 -21.59 -14.63
CA GLU A 209 -9.99 -21.76 -13.41
C GLU A 209 -9.53 -20.83 -12.25
N PRO A 210 -8.25 -20.82 -11.84
CA PRO A 210 -7.78 -19.87 -10.85
C PRO A 210 -8.03 -18.42 -11.26
N ALA A 211 -7.78 -18.08 -12.53
CA ALA A 211 -7.96 -16.73 -13.03
C ALA A 211 -9.43 -16.27 -12.98
N LYS A 212 -10.39 -17.14 -13.36
CA LYS A 212 -11.83 -16.86 -13.23
C LYS A 212 -12.23 -16.63 -11.79
N ARG A 213 -11.81 -17.46 -10.85
CA ARG A 213 -12.15 -17.32 -9.43
C ARG A 213 -11.63 -16.00 -8.87
N ILE A 214 -10.40 -15.62 -9.21
CA ILE A 214 -9.83 -14.31 -8.81
C ILE A 214 -10.63 -13.16 -9.42
N ARG A 215 -10.96 -13.24 -10.71
CA ARG A 215 -11.79 -12.24 -11.39
C ARG A 215 -13.16 -12.09 -10.74
N ASP A 216 -13.85 -13.20 -10.52
CA ASP A 216 -15.21 -13.21 -9.98
C ASP A 216 -15.22 -12.65 -8.55
N TYR A 217 -14.15 -12.91 -7.78
CA TYR A 217 -13.93 -12.28 -6.48
C TYR A 217 -13.77 -10.76 -6.63
N ILE A 218 -12.93 -10.27 -7.54
CA ILE A 218 -12.73 -8.83 -7.75
C ILE A 218 -14.06 -8.16 -8.09
N TYR A 219 -14.82 -8.70 -9.03
CA TYR A 219 -16.10 -8.10 -9.44
C TYR A 219 -17.19 -8.14 -8.36
N SER A 220 -17.24 -9.19 -7.56
CA SER A 220 -18.30 -9.35 -6.56
C SER A 220 -17.98 -8.77 -5.20
N GLN A 221 -16.71 -8.66 -4.84
CA GLN A 221 -16.26 -8.34 -3.46
C GLN A 221 -15.43 -7.06 -3.35
N THR A 222 -15.16 -6.38 -4.46
CA THR A 222 -14.36 -5.14 -4.47
C THR A 222 -14.97 -4.11 -5.40
N GLN A 223 -14.50 -2.87 -5.31
CA GLN A 223 -14.85 -1.80 -6.27
C GLN A 223 -13.77 -1.59 -7.34
N ILE A 224 -12.83 -2.52 -7.43
CA ILE A 224 -11.68 -2.45 -8.32
C ILE A 224 -12.09 -2.87 -9.72
N ALA A 225 -11.51 -2.24 -10.75
CA ALA A 225 -11.67 -2.70 -12.11
C ALA A 225 -10.69 -3.85 -12.41
N ALA A 226 -11.22 -4.99 -12.84
CA ALA A 226 -10.42 -6.10 -13.35
C ALA A 226 -10.48 -6.17 -14.86
N PHE A 227 -9.35 -6.42 -15.50
CA PHE A 227 -9.27 -6.75 -16.92
C PHE A 227 -8.86 -8.22 -17.06
N PHE A 228 -9.75 -8.99 -17.62
CA PHE A 228 -9.61 -10.43 -17.79
C PHE A 228 -9.69 -10.77 -19.26
N ASP A 229 -8.53 -11.14 -19.85
CA ASP A 229 -8.44 -11.67 -21.20
C ASP A 229 -8.73 -10.70 -22.39
N GLU A 230 -8.50 -11.21 -23.59
CA GLU A 230 -8.69 -10.56 -24.89
C GLU A 230 -10.10 -9.96 -25.10
N ASN A 231 -11.12 -10.48 -24.41
CA ASN A 231 -12.50 -9.99 -24.53
C ASN A 231 -12.71 -8.60 -23.88
N ASP A 232 -11.88 -8.24 -22.91
CA ASP A 232 -11.90 -6.93 -22.25
C ASP A 232 -10.97 -5.93 -22.95
N ILE A 233 -10.10 -6.41 -23.83
CA ILE A 233 -9.25 -5.59 -24.70
C ILE A 233 -9.88 -5.59 -26.08
N PRO A 234 -10.30 -4.43 -26.63
CA PRO A 234 -10.93 -4.37 -27.94
C PRO A 234 -10.08 -5.05 -29.01
N PHE A 235 -10.71 -5.86 -29.86
CA PHE A 235 -10.07 -6.53 -30.99
C PHE A 235 -9.25 -5.52 -31.83
N GLY A 236 -7.97 -5.81 -32.05
CA GLY A 236 -7.08 -4.93 -32.81
C GLY A 236 -6.43 -3.81 -32.01
N SER A 237 -6.73 -3.69 -30.71
CA SER A 237 -5.98 -2.77 -29.84
C SER A 237 -4.64 -3.41 -29.46
N LEU A 238 -3.56 -2.63 -29.60
CA LEU A 238 -2.28 -3.04 -29.05
C LEU A 238 -2.37 -2.94 -27.51
N PHE A 239 -1.96 -4.00 -26.82
CA PHE A 239 -1.90 -4.04 -25.35
C PHE A 239 -1.16 -2.82 -24.78
N ASP A 240 -0.09 -2.39 -25.45
CA ASP A 240 0.64 -1.16 -25.14
C ASP A 240 -0.26 0.08 -25.14
N LYS A 241 -1.14 0.23 -26.14
CA LYS A 241 -2.07 1.36 -26.22
C LYS A 241 -3.16 1.29 -25.14
N VAL A 242 -3.58 0.09 -24.76
CA VAL A 242 -4.54 -0.11 -23.66
C VAL A 242 -3.86 0.20 -22.32
N LEU A 243 -2.64 -0.23 -22.10
CA LEU A 243 -1.84 0.16 -20.93
C LEU A 243 -1.56 1.66 -20.92
N ASP A 244 -1.07 2.23 -22.02
CA ASP A 244 -0.75 3.65 -22.11
C ASP A 244 -2.01 4.54 -22.03
N GLY A 245 -3.09 4.17 -22.70
CA GLY A 245 -4.36 4.88 -22.65
C GLY A 245 -5.04 4.78 -21.29
N ASN A 246 -4.94 3.64 -20.61
CA ASN A 246 -5.52 3.41 -19.29
C ASN A 246 -4.66 4.00 -18.16
N VAL A 247 -3.35 4.08 -18.34
CA VAL A 247 -2.44 4.74 -17.39
C VAL A 247 -2.42 6.25 -17.60
N ALA A 248 -2.59 6.73 -18.84
CA ALA A 248 -2.64 8.16 -19.13
C ALA A 248 -4.00 8.82 -18.89
N GLY A 249 -5.11 8.05 -18.91
CA GLY A 249 -6.45 8.63 -18.98
C GLY A 249 -7.28 8.60 -17.69
N SER A 250 -7.19 7.58 -16.85
CA SER A 250 -8.07 7.47 -15.67
C SER A 250 -7.63 6.44 -14.62
N ALA A 251 -6.76 5.49 -14.94
CA ALA A 251 -6.23 4.56 -13.96
C ALA A 251 -4.88 5.09 -13.44
N ARG A 252 -4.81 5.38 -12.14
CA ARG A 252 -3.62 5.92 -11.51
C ARG A 252 -2.61 4.86 -11.14
N ALA A 253 -3.07 3.64 -10.97
CA ALA A 253 -2.22 2.49 -10.71
C ALA A 253 -2.73 1.28 -11.47
N ALA A 254 -1.81 0.54 -12.05
CA ALA A 254 -2.06 -0.74 -12.66
C ALA A 254 -1.26 -1.81 -11.92
N ALA A 255 -1.84 -3.00 -11.76
CA ALA A 255 -1.16 -4.16 -11.20
C ALA A 255 -1.45 -5.39 -12.08
N LEU A 256 -0.52 -6.35 -12.09
CA LEU A 256 -0.69 -7.60 -12.81
C LEU A 256 -0.74 -8.77 -11.83
N ILE A 257 -1.73 -9.63 -11.98
CA ILE A 257 -1.74 -10.97 -11.41
C ILE A 257 -1.44 -11.94 -12.54
N ALA A 258 -0.28 -12.60 -12.47
CA ALA A 258 0.13 -13.63 -13.42
C ALA A 258 -0.15 -15.01 -12.83
N VAL A 259 -1.09 -15.76 -13.40
CA VAL A 259 -1.42 -17.12 -12.98
C VAL A 259 -0.48 -18.09 -13.69
N ARG A 260 0.58 -18.47 -12.98
CA ARG A 260 1.59 -19.41 -13.48
C ARG A 260 1.06 -20.85 -13.40
N SER A 261 0.67 -21.38 -14.53
CA SER A 261 0.35 -22.79 -14.76
C SER A 261 1.46 -23.48 -15.55
N ALA A 262 1.40 -24.79 -15.76
CA ALA A 262 2.41 -25.55 -16.51
C ALA A 262 2.63 -25.00 -17.92
N ARG A 263 1.56 -24.55 -18.57
CA ARG A 263 1.60 -24.00 -19.94
C ARG A 263 1.90 -22.51 -20.04
N TYR A 264 2.01 -21.79 -18.92
CA TYR A 264 2.24 -20.34 -18.93
C TYR A 264 3.56 -19.97 -19.65
N ALA A 265 4.64 -20.70 -19.35
CA ALA A 265 5.96 -20.45 -19.93
C ALA A 265 5.99 -20.62 -21.44
N ASP A 266 5.20 -21.56 -21.96
CA ASP A 266 5.13 -21.90 -23.38
C ASP A 266 4.26 -20.95 -24.20
N ARG A 267 3.58 -19.99 -23.55
CA ARG A 267 2.71 -19.04 -24.21
C ARG A 267 3.43 -17.71 -24.47
N PRO A 268 3.85 -17.43 -25.70
CA PRO A 268 4.57 -16.18 -26.03
C PRO A 268 3.80 -14.93 -25.63
N TRP A 269 2.45 -14.99 -25.72
CA TRP A 269 1.58 -13.88 -25.32
C TRP A 269 1.66 -13.57 -23.82
N CYS A 270 1.52 -14.57 -22.95
CA CYS A 270 1.63 -14.40 -21.50
C CYS A 270 3.00 -13.82 -21.09
N ARG A 271 4.08 -14.31 -21.71
CA ARG A 271 5.42 -13.80 -21.49
C ARG A 271 5.58 -12.35 -21.98
N ARG A 272 4.95 -12.01 -23.11
CA ARG A 272 4.96 -10.65 -23.65
C ARG A 272 4.20 -9.69 -22.70
N GLU A 273 3.01 -10.05 -22.24
CA GLU A 273 2.25 -9.26 -21.25
C GLU A 273 3.06 -9.00 -19.99
N LEU A 274 3.65 -10.05 -19.42
CA LEU A 274 4.50 -9.95 -18.25
C LEU A 274 5.71 -9.05 -18.50
N SER A 275 6.41 -9.23 -19.63
CA SER A 275 7.57 -8.42 -20.01
C SER A 275 7.21 -6.94 -20.14
N GLN A 276 6.09 -6.64 -20.81
CA GLN A 276 5.61 -5.27 -20.97
C GLN A 276 5.22 -4.64 -19.64
N PHE A 277 4.53 -5.40 -18.78
CA PHE A 277 4.12 -4.91 -17.46
C PHE A 277 5.32 -4.63 -16.54
N ARG A 278 6.38 -5.41 -16.68
CA ARG A 278 7.65 -5.22 -15.96
C ARG A 278 8.62 -4.24 -16.64
N GLN A 279 8.16 -3.52 -17.64
CA GLN A 279 8.97 -2.49 -18.28
C GLN A 279 9.00 -1.22 -17.42
N PRO A 280 10.17 -0.79 -16.92
CA PRO A 280 10.29 0.45 -16.19
C PRO A 280 9.87 1.64 -17.06
N ARG A 281 9.06 2.51 -16.50
CA ARG A 281 8.61 3.74 -17.16
C ARG A 281 9.23 4.95 -16.50
N ARG A 282 9.68 5.89 -17.31
CA ARG A 282 10.18 7.17 -16.80
C ARG A 282 9.00 8.08 -16.51
N GLU A 283 8.92 8.56 -15.27
CA GLU A 283 7.98 9.60 -14.89
C GLU A 283 8.66 10.98 -14.97
N ALA A 284 8.02 11.91 -15.65
CA ALA A 284 8.44 13.30 -15.66
C ALA A 284 7.87 14.01 -14.42
N VAL A 285 8.73 14.40 -13.49
CA VAL A 285 8.32 15.21 -12.34
C VAL A 285 8.67 16.67 -12.64
N PRO A 286 7.69 17.57 -12.76
CA PRO A 286 7.94 18.99 -13.07
C PRO A 286 8.91 19.61 -12.08
N GLY A 287 9.88 20.38 -12.60
CA GLY A 287 10.89 21.06 -11.80
C GLY A 287 12.02 20.18 -11.25
N ARG A 288 12.04 18.88 -11.57
CA ARG A 288 13.07 17.95 -11.13
C ARG A 288 14.04 17.57 -12.26
N ARG A 289 15.33 17.49 -11.93
CA ARG A 289 16.41 17.10 -12.84
C ARG A 289 16.77 15.62 -12.73
N ASN A 290 16.51 14.99 -11.57
CA ASN A 290 16.69 13.56 -11.37
C ASN A 290 15.74 12.74 -12.25
N GLN A 291 16.04 11.45 -12.44
CA GLN A 291 15.22 10.57 -13.27
C GLN A 291 14.39 9.64 -12.38
N PHE A 292 13.08 9.83 -12.39
CA PHE A 292 12.14 8.92 -11.75
C PHE A 292 11.78 7.77 -12.68
N TRP A 293 11.87 6.57 -12.16
CA TRP A 293 11.48 5.37 -12.86
C TRP A 293 10.48 4.57 -12.03
N MET A 294 9.40 4.17 -12.67
CA MET A 294 8.28 3.48 -12.07
C MET A 294 8.17 2.07 -12.63
N LEU A 295 7.95 1.10 -11.75
CA LEU A 295 7.62 -0.26 -12.11
C LEU A 295 6.25 -0.60 -11.52
N ASN A 296 5.36 -1.13 -12.36
CA ASN A 296 4.05 -1.58 -11.90
C ASN A 296 4.17 -2.84 -11.04
N PRO A 297 3.37 -3.00 -9.98
CA PRO A 297 3.34 -4.20 -9.17
C PRO A 297 2.91 -5.43 -9.96
N VAL A 298 3.60 -6.53 -9.75
CA VAL A 298 3.23 -7.85 -10.26
C VAL A 298 3.14 -8.83 -9.10
N LEU A 299 2.12 -9.68 -9.10
CA LEU A 299 1.97 -10.80 -8.19
C LEU A 299 1.85 -12.09 -9.01
N VAL A 300 2.65 -13.08 -8.69
CA VAL A 300 2.53 -14.42 -9.30
C VAL A 300 1.63 -15.29 -8.44
N VAL A 301 0.62 -15.87 -9.05
CA VAL A 301 -0.20 -16.93 -8.46
C VAL A 301 0.32 -18.25 -9.05
N ASP A 302 0.98 -19.04 -8.22
CA ASP A 302 1.59 -20.30 -8.61
C ASP A 302 0.55 -21.42 -8.57
N ALA A 303 0.00 -21.74 -9.72
CA ALA A 303 -1.03 -22.75 -9.93
C ALA A 303 -0.47 -24.06 -10.52
N LEU A 304 0.84 -24.33 -10.32
CA LEU A 304 1.45 -25.60 -10.70
C LEU A 304 0.89 -26.74 -9.85
N GLY A 305 0.55 -27.85 -10.50
CA GLY A 305 0.16 -29.09 -9.83
C GLY A 305 1.36 -29.81 -9.22
N ASP A 306 1.07 -30.79 -8.34
CA ASP A 306 2.09 -31.68 -7.82
C ASP A 306 2.64 -32.56 -8.97
N GLY A 307 3.92 -32.41 -9.29
CA GLY A 307 4.58 -33.11 -10.38
C GLY A 307 4.75 -32.29 -11.68
N ASP A 308 4.21 -31.08 -11.75
CA ASP A 308 4.49 -30.17 -12.86
C ASP A 308 5.95 -29.72 -12.84
N GLU A 309 6.61 -29.73 -14.00
CA GLU A 309 7.96 -29.15 -14.10
C GLU A 309 7.95 -27.64 -13.90
N THR A 310 8.81 -27.18 -13.01
CA THR A 310 8.99 -25.75 -12.81
C THR A 310 9.88 -25.17 -13.89
N VAL A 311 9.27 -24.57 -14.90
CA VAL A 311 10.03 -23.82 -15.92
C VAL A 311 10.40 -22.45 -15.37
N CYS A 312 11.68 -22.12 -15.45
CA CYS A 312 12.14 -20.78 -15.09
C CYS A 312 11.63 -19.76 -16.11
N ILE A 313 10.93 -18.74 -15.61
CA ILE A 313 10.46 -17.60 -16.41
C ILE A 313 11.27 -16.38 -15.96
N PRO A 314 12.33 -16.01 -16.69
CA PRO A 314 13.24 -14.93 -16.30
C PRO A 314 12.52 -13.59 -16.10
N GLU A 315 11.42 -13.37 -16.81
CA GLU A 315 10.61 -12.16 -16.73
C GLU A 315 9.94 -11.97 -15.37
N PHE A 316 9.77 -13.03 -14.56
CA PHE A 316 9.26 -12.87 -13.20
C PHE A 316 10.26 -12.15 -12.28
N GLY A 317 11.56 -12.48 -12.39
CA GLY A 317 12.57 -11.89 -11.49
C GLY A 317 12.21 -12.11 -10.00
N ASN A 318 12.35 -11.06 -9.18
CA ASN A 318 12.01 -11.05 -7.74
C ASN A 318 10.56 -10.63 -7.48
N VAL A 319 9.59 -11.29 -8.13
CA VAL A 319 8.18 -10.97 -7.96
C VAL A 319 7.58 -11.78 -6.81
N PRO A 320 6.78 -11.16 -5.92
CA PRO A 320 6.05 -11.89 -4.89
C PRO A 320 5.20 -13.02 -5.49
N THR A 321 5.27 -14.21 -4.88
CA THR A 321 4.56 -15.40 -5.36
C THR A 321 3.67 -15.96 -4.26
N ILE A 322 2.43 -16.31 -4.60
CA ILE A 322 1.49 -17.01 -3.73
C ILE A 322 1.12 -18.34 -4.39
N ARG A 323 1.33 -19.45 -3.68
CA ARG A 323 0.91 -20.77 -4.16
C ARG A 323 -0.62 -20.84 -4.19
N TRP A 324 -1.18 -21.26 -5.31
CA TRP A 324 -2.60 -21.54 -5.46
C TRP A 324 -2.96 -22.90 -4.87
N SER A 325 -4.08 -22.96 -4.18
CA SER A 325 -4.68 -24.21 -3.74
C SER A 325 -6.20 -24.08 -3.75
N ALA A 326 -6.87 -24.86 -4.56
CA ALA A 326 -8.34 -24.84 -4.66
C ALA A 326 -9.04 -25.21 -3.35
N SER A 327 -8.36 -25.90 -2.44
CA SER A 327 -8.88 -26.31 -1.12
C SER A 327 -8.80 -25.22 -0.05
N ILE A 328 -8.01 -24.16 -0.28
CA ILE A 328 -7.89 -23.06 0.69
C ILE A 328 -9.06 -22.11 0.49
N LEU A 329 -9.89 -21.98 1.54
CA LEU A 329 -10.97 -21.01 1.55
C LEU A 329 -10.44 -19.58 1.49
N GLN A 330 -11.10 -18.72 0.72
CA GLN A 330 -10.82 -17.27 0.62
C GLN A 330 -9.40 -16.93 0.13
N GLN A 331 -8.81 -17.80 -0.68
CA GLN A 331 -7.49 -17.55 -1.24
C GLN A 331 -7.50 -16.36 -2.20
N GLU A 332 -8.58 -16.15 -2.92
CA GLU A 332 -8.81 -15.04 -3.83
C GLU A 332 -8.69 -13.70 -3.10
N GLU A 333 -9.29 -13.60 -1.91
CA GLU A 333 -9.18 -12.43 -1.04
C GLU A 333 -7.73 -12.11 -0.68
N LYS A 334 -6.98 -13.14 -0.25
CA LYS A 334 -5.56 -13.00 0.08
C LYS A 334 -4.74 -12.52 -1.11
N ILE A 335 -5.00 -13.05 -2.30
CA ILE A 335 -4.31 -12.68 -3.55
C ILE A 335 -4.60 -11.22 -3.88
N VAL A 336 -5.87 -10.82 -3.92
CA VAL A 336 -6.28 -9.46 -4.27
C VAL A 336 -5.77 -8.46 -3.25
N THR A 337 -5.91 -8.75 -1.96
CA THR A 337 -5.40 -7.87 -0.90
C THR A 337 -3.87 -7.74 -0.95
N SER A 338 -3.15 -8.81 -1.32
CA SER A 338 -1.69 -8.76 -1.48
C SER A 338 -1.25 -7.91 -2.67
N VAL A 339 -1.95 -7.99 -3.79
CA VAL A 339 -1.62 -7.15 -4.95
C VAL A 339 -1.91 -5.68 -4.67
N LEU A 340 -3.02 -5.38 -3.99
CA LEU A 340 -3.33 -4.01 -3.55
C LEU A 340 -2.30 -3.46 -2.58
N ARG A 341 -1.81 -4.29 -1.64
CA ARG A 341 -0.71 -3.90 -0.77
C ARG A 341 0.55 -3.54 -1.56
N ASN A 342 0.86 -4.28 -2.62
CA ASN A 342 2.01 -3.94 -3.47
C ASN A 342 1.80 -2.62 -4.22
N VAL A 343 0.56 -2.30 -4.62
CA VAL A 343 0.20 -0.99 -5.19
C VAL A 343 0.41 0.12 -4.15
N LEU A 344 -0.09 -0.08 -2.92
CA LEU A 344 0.08 0.86 -1.81
C LEU A 344 1.57 1.14 -1.53
N LEU A 345 2.38 0.09 -1.44
CA LEU A 345 3.82 0.23 -1.25
C LEU A 345 4.49 0.96 -2.41
N GLY A 346 4.11 0.66 -3.65
CA GLY A 346 4.63 1.34 -4.84
C GLY A 346 4.32 2.84 -4.84
N ALA A 347 3.10 3.22 -4.47
CA ALA A 347 2.68 4.62 -4.34
C ALA A 347 3.43 5.34 -3.21
N HIS A 348 3.62 4.67 -2.07
CA HIS A 348 4.43 5.20 -0.96
C HIS A 348 5.90 5.40 -1.37
N HIS A 349 6.51 4.43 -2.05
CA HIS A 349 7.88 4.55 -2.53
C HIS A 349 8.05 5.67 -3.59
N GLN A 350 7.01 5.90 -4.39
CA GLN A 350 6.98 7.04 -5.31
C GLN A 350 6.98 8.37 -4.55
N ALA A 351 6.18 8.49 -3.51
CA ALA A 351 6.15 9.67 -2.65
C ALA A 351 7.51 9.91 -1.97
N LEU A 352 8.10 8.87 -1.34
CA LEU A 352 9.44 8.94 -0.76
C LEU A 352 10.52 9.31 -1.77
N GLY A 353 10.45 8.77 -2.99
CA GLY A 353 11.41 9.03 -4.03
C GLY A 353 11.54 10.52 -4.39
N ARG A 354 10.49 11.30 -4.16
CA ARG A 354 10.51 12.76 -4.40
C ARG A 354 11.37 13.52 -3.38
N HIS A 355 11.67 12.94 -2.24
CA HIS A 355 12.61 13.52 -1.26
C HIS A 355 14.08 13.27 -1.62
N MET A 356 14.34 12.43 -2.63
CA MET A 356 15.71 12.12 -3.03
C MET A 356 16.37 13.33 -3.70
N PRO A 357 17.73 13.42 -3.63
CA PRO A 357 18.46 14.56 -4.19
C PRO A 357 18.08 14.89 -5.64
N ASP A 358 17.82 16.16 -5.92
CA ASP A 358 17.51 16.65 -7.25
C ASP A 358 18.79 16.93 -8.06
N ASP A 359 19.38 15.87 -8.57
CA ASP A 359 20.62 15.90 -9.32
C ASP A 359 20.43 15.08 -10.62
N PRO A 360 20.88 15.59 -11.78
CA PRO A 360 20.78 14.86 -13.04
C PRO A 360 21.49 13.50 -13.02
N ASP A 361 22.46 13.29 -12.13
CA ASP A 361 23.12 12.01 -11.95
C ASP A 361 22.41 11.06 -10.99
N CYS A 362 21.23 11.43 -10.53
CA CYS A 362 20.38 10.57 -9.71
C CYS A 362 19.31 9.87 -10.54
N VAL A 363 19.16 8.56 -10.29
CA VAL A 363 18.10 7.70 -10.77
C VAL A 363 17.31 7.25 -9.54
N VAL A 364 16.01 7.43 -9.52
CA VAL A 364 15.14 7.09 -8.40
C VAL A 364 14.17 6.00 -8.84
N LEU A 365 14.10 4.91 -8.09
CA LEU A 365 13.26 3.76 -8.37
C LEU A 365 12.16 3.66 -7.30
N ASN A 366 10.97 3.20 -7.68
CA ASN A 366 9.93 2.84 -6.72
C ASN A 366 9.96 1.34 -6.34
N TRP A 367 10.96 0.60 -6.77
CA TRP A 367 11.14 -0.83 -6.51
C TRP A 367 12.57 -1.17 -6.11
N ARG A 368 12.77 -2.34 -5.49
CA ARG A 368 14.10 -2.86 -5.18
C ARG A 368 14.83 -3.27 -6.47
N PRO A 369 16.08 -2.82 -6.69
CA PRO A 369 16.79 -3.04 -7.95
C PRO A 369 17.03 -4.52 -8.24
N ASP A 370 16.80 -4.92 -9.49
CA ASP A 370 17.19 -6.18 -10.09
C ASP A 370 17.83 -5.95 -11.46
N ILE A 371 18.69 -6.87 -11.93
CA ILE A 371 19.44 -6.70 -13.17
C ILE A 371 18.52 -6.52 -14.37
N ALA A 372 17.45 -7.32 -14.48
CA ALA A 372 16.57 -7.33 -15.64
C ALA A 372 15.88 -5.98 -15.86
N THR A 373 15.42 -5.34 -14.77
CA THR A 373 14.81 -4.01 -14.83
C THR A 373 15.84 -2.89 -14.98
N LEU A 374 17.00 -3.00 -14.32
CA LEU A 374 18.07 -2.00 -14.43
C LEU A 374 18.65 -1.90 -15.85
N LEU A 375 18.78 -2.99 -16.56
CA LEU A 375 19.25 -3.01 -17.98
C LEU A 375 18.30 -2.25 -18.93
N GLN A 376 17.06 -2.01 -18.52
CA GLN A 376 16.09 -1.25 -19.31
C GLN A 376 16.21 0.26 -19.06
N ILE A 377 16.94 0.70 -18.02
CA ILE A 377 17.19 2.11 -17.71
C ILE A 377 18.43 2.59 -18.49
N PRO A 378 18.30 3.48 -19.50
CA PRO A 378 19.39 3.82 -20.40
C PRO A 378 20.65 4.31 -19.70
N LYS A 379 20.52 5.12 -18.63
CA LYS A 379 21.64 5.66 -17.88
C LYS A 379 22.40 4.58 -17.12
N VAL A 380 21.68 3.63 -16.51
CA VAL A 380 22.26 2.51 -15.77
C VAL A 380 22.87 1.49 -16.73
N ARG A 381 22.16 1.14 -17.81
CA ARG A 381 22.63 0.23 -18.85
C ARG A 381 23.95 0.67 -19.50
N LYS A 382 24.13 1.98 -19.72
CA LYS A 382 25.38 2.54 -20.26
C LYS A 382 26.52 2.54 -19.23
N ASN A 383 26.26 2.05 -18.02
CA ASN A 383 27.21 2.05 -16.91
C ASN A 383 27.91 3.41 -16.72
N THR A 384 27.14 4.50 -16.84
CA THR A 384 27.62 5.86 -16.57
C THR A 384 27.65 6.11 -15.07
N LYS A 385 28.56 6.97 -14.61
CA LYS A 385 28.61 7.34 -13.19
C LYS A 385 27.29 7.95 -12.77
N CYS A 386 26.54 7.21 -11.91
CA CYS A 386 25.25 7.69 -11.37
C CYS A 386 24.97 7.05 -10.01
N ARG A 387 24.00 7.64 -9.30
CA ARG A 387 23.46 7.15 -8.03
C ARG A 387 22.06 6.62 -8.28
N VAL A 388 21.80 5.38 -7.88
CA VAL A 388 20.49 4.74 -7.97
C VAL A 388 19.91 4.66 -6.56
N PHE A 389 18.84 5.43 -6.33
CA PHE A 389 18.08 5.43 -5.09
C PHE A 389 16.93 4.45 -5.20
N TYR A 390 16.71 3.63 -4.16
CA TYR A 390 15.69 2.58 -4.17
C TYR A 390 15.07 2.39 -2.78
N PRO A 391 13.80 1.93 -2.71
CA PRO A 391 13.13 1.66 -1.44
C PRO A 391 13.63 0.40 -0.77
N GLY A 392 13.49 0.38 0.56
CA GLY A 392 13.74 -0.77 1.39
C GLY A 392 15.15 -0.81 1.99
N ARG A 393 15.41 -1.93 2.67
CA ARG A 393 16.70 -2.14 3.33
C ARG A 393 17.87 -2.07 2.35
N ASP A 394 19.04 -1.78 2.87
CA ASP A 394 20.28 -1.89 2.12
C ASP A 394 20.42 -3.24 1.41
N LEU A 395 21.00 -3.21 0.23
CA LEU A 395 21.44 -4.42 -0.46
C LEU A 395 22.53 -5.11 0.37
N SER A 396 22.42 -6.41 0.50
CA SER A 396 23.45 -7.23 1.15
C SER A 396 24.78 -7.18 0.38
N GLY A 397 25.87 -7.51 1.03
CA GLY A 397 27.18 -7.58 0.37
C GLY A 397 27.22 -8.45 -0.89
N PRO A 398 26.60 -9.65 -0.90
CA PRO A 398 26.45 -10.45 -2.12
C PRO A 398 25.65 -9.78 -3.22
N GLU A 399 24.50 -9.16 -2.89
CA GLU A 399 23.67 -8.41 -3.87
C GLU A 399 24.44 -7.24 -4.48
N LEU A 400 25.19 -6.47 -3.65
CA LEU A 400 26.01 -5.36 -4.13
C LEU A 400 27.15 -5.83 -5.04
N ARG A 401 27.83 -6.94 -4.71
CA ARG A 401 28.85 -7.53 -5.59
C ARG A 401 28.25 -7.94 -6.92
N TYR A 402 27.14 -8.67 -6.88
CA TYR A 402 26.46 -9.12 -8.08
C TYR A 402 26.00 -7.97 -8.99
N LEU A 403 25.44 -6.91 -8.43
CA LEU A 403 25.10 -5.72 -9.21
C LEU A 403 26.34 -4.95 -9.68
N GLY A 404 27.41 -4.93 -8.86
CA GLY A 404 28.68 -4.27 -9.18
C GLY A 404 29.41 -4.89 -10.37
N ASP A 405 29.27 -6.19 -10.59
CA ASP A 405 29.83 -6.90 -11.75
C ASP A 405 29.23 -6.39 -13.07
N PHE A 406 27.95 -6.03 -13.07
CA PHE A 406 27.26 -5.46 -14.22
C PHE A 406 27.35 -3.94 -14.32
N PHE A 407 27.35 -3.24 -13.17
CA PHE A 407 27.19 -1.79 -13.08
C PHE A 407 28.29 -1.17 -12.20
N SER A 408 29.53 -1.35 -12.58
CA SER A 408 30.72 -0.94 -11.77
C SER A 408 30.82 0.57 -11.48
N LYS A 409 30.18 1.42 -12.28
CA LYS A 409 30.15 2.89 -12.10
C LYS A 409 28.87 3.39 -11.40
N VAL A 410 27.95 2.50 -11.05
CA VAL A 410 26.67 2.84 -10.43
C VAL A 410 26.76 2.63 -8.92
N ARG A 411 26.35 3.63 -8.14
CA ARG A 411 26.23 3.50 -6.68
C ARG A 411 24.77 3.31 -6.29
N PHE A 412 24.49 2.20 -5.62
CA PHE A 412 23.14 1.88 -5.10
C PHE A 412 22.99 2.41 -3.67
N ILE A 413 21.91 3.13 -3.39
CA ILE A 413 21.65 3.79 -2.10
C ILE A 413 20.19 3.55 -1.72
N SER A 414 19.96 2.93 -0.56
CA SER A 414 18.61 2.77 -0.01
C SER A 414 18.04 4.11 0.45
N PHE A 415 16.71 4.28 0.34
CA PHE A 415 16.01 5.43 0.92
C PHE A 415 16.23 5.53 2.43
N ASP A 416 16.33 4.39 3.13
CA ASP A 416 16.53 4.33 4.58
C ASP A 416 17.83 5.02 5.04
N ARG A 417 18.79 5.25 4.12
CA ARG A 417 20.03 5.98 4.43
C ARG A 417 19.89 7.50 4.35
N ILE A 418 18.80 8.00 3.82
CA ILE A 418 18.63 9.42 3.48
C ILE A 418 17.40 10.00 4.15
N ALA A 419 16.36 9.19 4.32
CA ALA A 419 15.19 9.59 5.10
C ALA A 419 15.56 9.64 6.58
N PRO A 420 15.29 10.75 7.30
CA PRO A 420 15.52 10.85 8.73
C PRO A 420 14.67 9.89 9.53
#